data_35e5344783bdc50dc2a447629e79b573
#
_entry.id   35e5344783bdc50dc2a447629e79b573
#
_cell.length_a   1.000
_cell.length_b   1.000
_cell.length_c   1.000
_cell.angle_alpha   90.00
_cell.angle_beta   90.00
_cell.angle_gamma   90.00
#
_symmetry.space_group_name_H-M   'P 1'
#
loop_
_entity.id
_entity.type
_entity.pdbx_description
1 polymer ?
#
loop_
_entity_poly.entity_id
_entity_poly.type
_entity_poly.pdbx_seq_one_letter_code
_entity_poly.pdbx_strand_id
1 'polypeptide(L)'
;MISKEGKVKIADFGIAKAATSNTITSNVMGSVHYTSPEQARGGFSDERSDIYSLGCTMFEMLTGRVPFDGETTVAIAIKHIQEDMPSPREYVSEIPVCVEQIIFKCTQKSPDRRYQSMGELIVDLKKALITPDEDFVKMVPFDAGGETRTISEEDIAEIKQRTDRIDLDAPMR
;
A
#
# COMPACT_ATOMS: atom_id res chain seq x y z
N MET A 1 17.37 12.51 4.38
CA MET A 1 18.77 13.00 4.49
C MET A 1 19.40 12.40 5.74
N ILE A 2 20.64 11.98 5.66
CA ILE A 2 21.39 11.44 6.81
C ILE A 2 22.53 12.44 7.09
N SER A 3 22.67 12.87 8.34
CA SER A 3 23.78 13.73 8.76
C SER A 3 25.07 12.89 8.88
N LYS A 4 26.22 13.58 9.00
CA LYS A 4 27.52 12.90 9.24
C LYS A 4 27.55 12.13 10.57
N GLU A 5 26.72 12.52 11.53
CA GLU A 5 26.55 11.86 12.83
C GLU A 5 25.50 10.74 12.80
N GLY A 6 25.02 10.33 11.60
CA GLY A 6 24.03 9.26 11.43
C GLY A 6 22.58 9.65 11.77
N LYS A 7 22.29 10.95 12.00
CA LYS A 7 20.91 11.39 12.27
C LYS A 7 20.11 11.47 10.97
N VAL A 8 18.98 10.77 10.95
CA VAL A 8 18.03 10.79 9.83
C VAL A 8 17.09 11.99 10.00
N LYS A 9 16.88 12.74 8.91
CA LYS A 9 15.89 13.83 8.82
C LYS A 9 15.07 13.65 7.57
N ILE A 10 13.75 13.78 7.72
CA ILE A 10 12.83 13.90 6.59
C ILE A 10 12.91 15.33 6.09
N ALA A 11 13.03 15.51 4.77
CA ALA A 11 13.13 16.80 4.12
C ALA A 11 12.27 16.79 2.84
N ASP A 12 12.00 17.97 2.28
CA ASP A 12 11.28 18.16 1.03
C ASP A 12 9.80 17.77 1.11
N PHE A 13 9.03 18.57 1.86
CA PHE A 13 7.57 18.43 1.99
C PHE A 13 6.80 19.12 0.83
N GLY A 14 7.47 19.55 -0.23
CA GLY A 14 6.87 20.33 -1.31
C GLY A 14 5.75 19.63 -2.08
N ILE A 15 5.70 18.29 -2.02
CA ILE A 15 4.65 17.46 -2.63
C ILE A 15 3.78 16.73 -1.60
N ALA A 16 3.91 17.04 -0.30
CA ALA A 16 3.07 16.44 0.73
C ALA A 16 1.60 16.82 0.53
N LYS A 17 0.72 15.82 0.49
CA LYS A 17 -0.73 16.02 0.39
C LYS A 17 -1.36 15.83 1.77
N ALA A 18 -2.25 16.76 2.13
CA ALA A 18 -3.16 16.49 3.25
C ALA A 18 -4.17 15.42 2.84
N ALA A 19 -4.53 14.51 3.75
CA ALA A 19 -5.42 13.37 3.49
C ALA A 19 -6.81 13.76 2.91
N THR A 20 -7.15 15.04 2.94
CA THR A 20 -8.45 15.58 2.47
C THR A 20 -8.43 16.18 1.05
N SER A 21 -7.29 16.21 0.35
CA SER A 21 -7.20 16.87 -0.95
C SER A 21 -7.28 15.89 -2.13
N ASN A 22 -8.40 15.91 -2.85
CA ASN A 22 -8.66 15.13 -4.08
C ASN A 22 -8.03 15.76 -5.34
N THR A 23 -6.85 16.35 -5.27
CA THR A 23 -6.25 16.98 -6.45
C THR A 23 -5.28 16.03 -7.13
N ILE A 24 -5.67 15.47 -8.27
CA ILE A 24 -4.79 14.73 -9.18
C ILE A 24 -3.89 15.76 -9.87
N THR A 25 -2.65 15.87 -9.44
CA THR A 25 -1.65 16.69 -10.13
C THR A 25 -0.81 15.78 -11.02
N SER A 26 -0.91 15.96 -12.33
CA SER A 26 -0.37 15.12 -13.40
C SER A 26 1.15 15.24 -13.64
N ASN A 27 1.95 15.68 -12.67
CA ASN A 27 3.39 15.85 -12.87
C ASN A 27 4.21 15.31 -11.71
N VAL A 28 4.29 13.95 -11.60
CA VAL A 28 5.22 13.32 -10.65
C VAL A 28 6.11 12.35 -11.42
N MET A 29 7.08 12.87 -12.14
CA MET A 29 7.98 12.08 -12.99
C MET A 29 9.10 11.35 -12.22
N GLY A 30 9.28 11.58 -10.93
CA GLY A 30 10.33 10.93 -10.14
C GLY A 30 9.84 9.93 -9.08
N SER A 31 8.55 9.91 -8.81
CA SER A 31 7.96 9.24 -7.64
C SER A 31 7.18 7.96 -7.96
N VAL A 32 7.00 7.58 -9.23
CA VAL A 32 6.16 6.44 -9.63
C VAL A 32 6.67 5.10 -9.09
N HIS A 33 7.98 4.93 -8.92
CA HIS A 33 8.62 3.70 -8.40
C HIS A 33 8.28 3.38 -6.93
N TYR A 34 7.70 4.35 -6.21
CA TYR A 34 7.33 4.19 -4.79
C TYR A 34 5.82 4.42 -4.58
N THR A 35 5.07 4.61 -5.66
CA THR A 35 3.63 4.90 -5.60
C THR A 35 2.86 3.69 -5.13
N SER A 36 1.98 3.86 -4.15
CA SER A 36 1.12 2.77 -3.70
C SER A 36 0.03 2.42 -4.73
N PRO A 37 -0.50 1.17 -4.72
CA PRO A 37 -1.55 0.74 -5.64
C PRO A 37 -2.79 1.64 -5.65
N GLU A 38 -3.22 2.12 -4.48
CA GLU A 38 -4.35 3.04 -4.35
C GLU A 38 -4.06 4.42 -4.93
N GLN A 39 -2.83 4.94 -4.76
CA GLN A 39 -2.40 6.19 -5.38
C GLN A 39 -2.33 6.05 -6.91
N ALA A 40 -1.80 4.93 -7.41
CA ALA A 40 -1.72 4.64 -8.83
C ALA A 40 -3.10 4.56 -9.49
N ARG A 41 -4.13 4.13 -8.74
CA ARG A 41 -5.55 4.12 -9.17
C ARG A 41 -6.25 5.46 -9.03
N GLY A 42 -5.58 6.49 -8.47
CA GLY A 42 -6.21 7.79 -8.15
C GLY A 42 -7.16 7.73 -6.95
N GLY A 43 -7.02 6.70 -6.10
CA GLY A 43 -7.83 6.49 -4.91
C GLY A 43 -7.38 7.33 -3.71
N PHE A 44 -8.07 7.10 -2.59
CA PHE A 44 -7.75 7.76 -1.32
C PHE A 44 -6.43 7.24 -0.75
N SER A 45 -5.60 8.15 -0.26
CA SER A 45 -4.29 7.86 0.37
C SER A 45 -4.34 8.22 1.85
N ASP A 46 -3.78 7.35 2.67
CA ASP A 46 -3.57 7.57 4.10
C ASP A 46 -2.14 7.20 4.51
N GLU A 47 -1.85 7.11 5.80
CA GLU A 47 -0.53 6.73 6.32
C GLU A 47 -0.02 5.36 5.82
N ARG A 48 -0.93 4.46 5.44
CA ARG A 48 -0.59 3.14 4.91
C ARG A 48 -0.05 3.20 3.49
N SER A 49 -0.31 4.30 2.76
CA SER A 49 0.34 4.60 1.47
C SER A 49 1.81 4.94 1.67
N ASP A 50 2.14 5.69 2.73
CA ASP A 50 3.52 6.03 3.08
C ASP A 50 4.29 4.77 3.56
N ILE A 51 3.62 3.85 4.27
CA ILE A 51 4.18 2.55 4.65
C ILE A 51 4.54 1.73 3.41
N TYR A 52 3.69 1.72 2.37
CA TYR A 52 4.00 1.08 1.11
C TYR A 52 5.24 1.68 0.44
N SER A 53 5.29 3.00 0.33
CA SER A 53 6.43 3.73 -0.24
C SER A 53 7.73 3.47 0.52
N LEU A 54 7.65 3.36 1.85
CA LEU A 54 8.78 2.99 2.69
C LEU A 54 9.23 1.55 2.43
N GLY A 55 8.30 0.61 2.23
CA GLY A 55 8.63 -0.77 1.84
C GLY A 55 9.40 -0.84 0.52
N CYS A 56 8.97 -0.08 -0.51
CA CYS A 56 9.71 0.05 -1.77
C CYS A 56 11.11 0.66 -1.56
N THR A 57 11.22 1.68 -0.72
CA THR A 57 12.49 2.31 -0.37
C THR A 57 13.43 1.33 0.34
N MET A 58 12.91 0.54 1.28
CA MET A 58 13.69 -0.50 1.97
C MET A 58 14.20 -1.56 0.99
N PHE A 59 13.35 -2.00 0.06
CA PHE A 59 13.77 -2.93 -0.99
C PHE A 59 14.95 -2.36 -1.79
N GLU A 60 14.84 -1.12 -2.26
CA GLU A 60 15.92 -0.47 -3.03
C GLU A 60 17.17 -0.26 -2.20
N MET A 61 17.06 0.15 -0.95
CA MET A 61 18.22 0.33 -0.05
C MET A 61 19.03 -0.96 0.13
N LEU A 62 18.35 -2.11 0.14
CA LEU A 62 18.99 -3.40 0.38
C LEU A 62 19.48 -4.08 -0.91
N THR A 63 18.82 -3.84 -2.03
CA THR A 63 19.12 -4.52 -3.30
C THR A 63 19.86 -3.64 -4.32
N GLY A 64 19.86 -2.31 -4.09
CA GLY A 64 20.43 -1.34 -5.03
C GLY A 64 19.57 -1.10 -6.27
N ARG A 65 18.30 -1.56 -6.29
CA ARG A 65 17.37 -1.40 -7.42
C ARG A 65 15.93 -1.24 -6.95
N VAL A 66 15.14 -0.55 -7.75
CA VAL A 66 13.70 -0.41 -7.50
C VAL A 66 12.99 -1.75 -7.71
N PRO A 67 11.89 -2.04 -6.97
CA PRO A 67 11.16 -3.30 -7.11
C PRO A 67 10.48 -3.46 -8.47
N PHE A 68 9.98 -2.38 -9.03
CA PHE A 68 9.32 -2.36 -10.33
C PHE A 68 9.94 -1.28 -11.22
N ASP A 69 10.30 -1.67 -12.43
CA ASP A 69 10.84 -0.80 -13.47
C ASP A 69 10.10 -1.02 -14.79
N GLY A 70 10.17 -0.05 -15.71
CA GLY A 70 9.48 -0.13 -16.99
C GLY A 70 9.75 1.08 -17.87
N GLU A 71 9.45 0.95 -19.16
CA GLU A 71 9.71 1.99 -20.17
C GLU A 71 8.87 3.26 -19.97
N THR A 72 7.74 3.15 -19.29
CA THR A 72 6.83 4.29 -19.05
C THR A 72 6.36 4.32 -17.60
N THR A 73 6.02 5.51 -17.10
CA THR A 73 5.43 5.69 -15.78
C THR A 73 4.13 4.90 -15.59
N VAL A 74 3.35 4.76 -16.68
CA VAL A 74 2.10 3.98 -16.68
C VAL A 74 2.40 2.49 -16.51
N ALA A 75 3.41 1.95 -17.20
CA ALA A 75 3.81 0.55 -17.07
C ALA A 75 4.26 0.24 -15.64
N ILE A 76 5.03 1.13 -15.01
CA ILE A 76 5.47 0.99 -13.63
C ILE A 76 4.28 1.04 -12.66
N ALA A 77 3.36 1.99 -12.87
CA ALA A 77 2.14 2.10 -12.05
C ALA A 77 1.27 0.83 -12.13
N ILE A 78 1.13 0.23 -13.30
CA ILE A 78 0.41 -1.04 -13.51
C ILE A 78 1.07 -2.16 -12.71
N LYS A 79 2.40 -2.25 -12.70
CA LYS A 79 3.12 -3.26 -11.92
C LYS A 79 2.86 -3.09 -10.42
N HIS A 80 2.89 -1.86 -9.88
CA HIS A 80 2.50 -1.61 -8.49
C HIS A 80 1.08 -2.09 -8.17
N ILE A 81 0.17 -2.04 -9.14
CA ILE A 81 -1.23 -2.48 -8.97
C ILE A 81 -1.35 -4.01 -9.03
N GLN A 82 -0.63 -4.68 -9.93
CA GLN A 82 -0.90 -6.06 -10.35
C GLN A 82 0.18 -7.07 -9.96
N GLU A 83 1.46 -6.68 -10.03
CA GLU A 83 2.55 -7.62 -9.79
C GLU A 83 2.88 -7.73 -8.30
N ASP A 84 3.17 -8.93 -7.83
CA ASP A 84 3.66 -9.15 -6.46
C ASP A 84 5.04 -8.54 -6.28
N MET A 85 5.35 -8.14 -5.04
CA MET A 85 6.69 -7.64 -4.70
C MET A 85 7.71 -8.75 -4.90
N PRO A 86 8.76 -8.53 -5.72
CA PRO A 86 9.82 -9.52 -5.88
C PRO A 86 10.55 -9.75 -4.56
N SER A 87 11.11 -10.94 -4.38
CA SER A 87 11.92 -11.23 -3.20
C SER A 87 13.21 -10.42 -3.22
N PRO A 88 13.51 -9.59 -2.20
CA PRO A 88 14.81 -8.93 -2.13
C PRO A 88 15.96 -9.93 -1.98
N ARG A 89 15.70 -11.13 -1.47
CA ARG A 89 16.67 -12.20 -1.29
C ARG A 89 17.06 -12.90 -2.59
N GLU A 90 16.29 -12.73 -3.67
CA GLU A 90 16.72 -13.14 -5.03
C GLU A 90 17.91 -12.32 -5.53
N TYR A 91 18.06 -11.10 -5.01
CA TYR A 91 19.17 -10.21 -5.38
C TYR A 91 20.32 -10.22 -4.36
N VAL A 92 19.97 -10.35 -3.07
CA VAL A 92 20.91 -10.35 -1.93
C VAL A 92 20.48 -11.43 -0.95
N SER A 93 21.06 -12.62 -1.04
CA SER A 93 20.68 -13.81 -0.25
C SER A 93 20.87 -13.64 1.26
N GLU A 94 21.78 -12.75 1.66
CA GLU A 94 22.14 -12.47 3.04
C GLU A 94 21.08 -11.63 3.80
N ILE A 95 20.08 -11.10 3.11
CA ILE A 95 18.99 -10.37 3.77
C ILE A 95 18.23 -11.32 4.71
N PRO A 96 18.08 -10.98 6.00
CA PRO A 96 17.34 -11.80 6.94
C PRO A 96 15.89 -12.02 6.50
N VAL A 97 15.35 -13.22 6.78
CA VAL A 97 13.96 -13.57 6.42
C VAL A 97 12.95 -12.59 7.03
N CYS A 98 13.15 -12.19 8.29
CA CYS A 98 12.25 -11.23 8.94
C CYS A 98 12.23 -9.87 8.23
N VAL A 99 13.36 -9.41 7.66
CA VAL A 99 13.44 -8.14 6.92
C VAL A 99 12.70 -8.25 5.59
N GLU A 100 12.84 -9.36 4.87
CA GLU A 100 12.05 -9.66 3.67
C GLU A 100 10.55 -9.66 3.99
N GLN A 101 10.13 -10.33 5.08
CA GLN A 101 8.73 -10.38 5.50
C GLN A 101 8.19 -9.00 5.89
N ILE A 102 9.01 -8.15 6.52
CA ILE A 102 8.63 -6.76 6.80
C ILE A 102 8.38 -6.00 5.49
N ILE A 103 9.25 -6.14 4.49
CA ILE A 103 9.07 -5.52 3.18
C ILE A 103 7.78 -6.02 2.53
N PHE A 104 7.54 -7.33 2.51
CA PHE A 104 6.32 -7.91 1.95
C PHE A 104 5.05 -7.42 2.66
N LYS A 105 5.10 -7.27 3.99
CA LYS A 105 3.97 -6.72 4.75
C LYS A 105 3.73 -5.24 4.45
N CYS A 106 4.77 -4.42 4.36
CA CYS A 106 4.64 -3.03 3.95
C CYS A 106 4.01 -2.89 2.57
N THR A 107 4.38 -3.78 1.63
CA THR A 107 4.04 -3.67 0.21
C THR A 107 2.85 -4.52 -0.22
N GLN A 108 2.03 -4.98 0.72
CA GLN A 108 0.75 -5.64 0.40
C GLN A 108 -0.13 -4.73 -0.46
N LYS A 109 -0.83 -5.31 -1.45
CA LYS A 109 -1.67 -4.54 -2.38
C LYS A 109 -2.85 -3.87 -1.67
N SER A 110 -3.51 -4.61 -0.76
CA SER A 110 -4.56 -4.04 0.09
C SER A 110 -3.95 -3.29 1.28
N PRO A 111 -4.32 -2.02 1.53
CA PRO A 111 -3.87 -1.28 2.71
C PRO A 111 -4.19 -1.99 4.03
N ASP A 112 -5.31 -2.71 4.10
CA ASP A 112 -5.74 -3.42 5.32
C ASP A 112 -4.84 -4.62 5.68
N ARG A 113 -3.99 -5.06 4.74
CA ARG A 113 -3.04 -6.15 4.94
C ARG A 113 -1.63 -5.67 5.28
N ARG A 114 -1.41 -4.36 5.25
CA ARG A 114 -0.15 -3.73 5.65
C ARG A 114 -0.08 -3.53 7.16
N TYR A 115 1.01 -2.98 7.64
CA TYR A 115 1.04 -2.35 8.95
C TYR A 115 0.00 -1.24 9.00
N GLN A 116 -0.77 -1.18 10.09
CA GLN A 116 -1.83 -0.19 10.23
C GLN A 116 -1.32 1.14 10.80
N SER A 117 -0.08 1.16 11.28
CA SER A 117 0.61 2.38 11.72
C SER A 117 2.13 2.25 11.61
N MET A 118 2.82 3.38 11.54
CA MET A 118 4.29 3.41 11.66
C MET A 118 4.78 2.83 12.99
N GLY A 119 3.97 2.92 14.06
CA GLY A 119 4.29 2.33 15.36
C GLY A 119 4.45 0.81 15.29
N GLU A 120 3.52 0.13 14.62
CA GLU A 120 3.60 -1.33 14.42
C GLU A 120 4.85 -1.72 13.61
N LEU A 121 5.12 -1.01 12.52
CA LEU A 121 6.31 -1.24 11.69
C LEU A 121 7.61 -1.07 12.50
N ILE A 122 7.70 -0.03 13.33
CA ILE A 122 8.88 0.23 14.16
C ILE A 122 9.11 -0.90 15.18
N VAL A 123 8.06 -1.52 15.71
CA VAL A 123 8.18 -2.67 16.63
C VAL A 123 8.85 -3.84 15.93
N ASP A 124 8.39 -4.20 14.72
CA ASP A 124 8.97 -5.30 13.96
C ASP A 124 10.41 -4.98 13.49
N LEU A 125 10.68 -3.75 13.04
CA LEU A 125 12.03 -3.32 12.69
C LEU A 125 13.01 -3.40 13.86
N LYS A 126 12.59 -2.99 15.07
CA LYS A 126 13.42 -3.12 16.28
C LYS A 126 13.68 -4.59 16.63
N LYS A 127 12.66 -5.43 16.48
CA LYS A 127 12.81 -6.86 16.72
C LYS A 127 13.76 -7.49 15.72
N ALA A 128 13.69 -7.14 14.44
CA ALA A 128 14.62 -7.61 13.40
C ALA A 128 16.10 -7.29 13.69
N LEU A 129 16.38 -6.17 14.38
CA LEU A 129 17.74 -5.83 14.82
C LEU A 129 18.26 -6.74 15.96
N ILE A 130 17.36 -7.33 16.74
CA ILE A 130 17.71 -8.15 17.91
C ILE A 130 17.73 -9.63 17.53
N THR A 131 16.74 -10.08 16.76
CA THR A 131 16.54 -11.48 16.36
C THR A 131 16.35 -11.60 14.84
N PRO A 132 17.42 -11.35 14.03
CA PRO A 132 17.31 -11.31 12.58
C PRO A 132 16.92 -12.66 11.95
N ASP A 133 17.25 -13.76 12.61
CA ASP A 133 17.03 -15.12 12.10
C ASP A 133 15.63 -15.69 12.45
N GLU A 134 14.83 -14.97 13.23
CA GLU A 134 13.48 -15.39 13.60
C GLU A 134 12.44 -14.93 12.58
N ASP A 135 11.54 -15.84 12.19
CA ASP A 135 10.33 -15.51 11.44
C ASP A 135 9.19 -15.14 12.41
N PHE A 136 9.06 -13.87 12.72
CA PHE A 136 8.07 -13.36 13.67
C PHE A 136 7.01 -12.46 13.05
N VAL A 137 7.18 -12.08 11.77
CA VAL A 137 6.29 -11.13 11.11
C VAL A 137 4.95 -11.79 10.80
N LYS A 138 3.89 -11.31 11.44
CA LYS A 138 2.54 -11.83 11.19
C LYS A 138 1.95 -11.17 9.94
N MET A 139 1.77 -11.96 8.90
CA MET A 139 1.01 -11.56 7.73
C MET A 139 -0.49 -11.71 7.99
N VAL A 140 -1.29 -10.75 7.53
CA VAL A 140 -2.75 -10.91 7.54
C VAL A 140 -3.10 -11.93 6.45
N PRO A 141 -3.74 -13.07 6.79
CA PRO A 141 -4.11 -14.06 5.79
C PRO A 141 -4.97 -13.44 4.69
N PHE A 142 -4.84 -13.95 3.48
CA PHE A 142 -5.81 -13.67 2.44
C PHE A 142 -7.09 -14.40 2.85
N ASP A 143 -8.03 -13.65 3.42
CA ASP A 143 -9.38 -14.17 3.61
C ASP A 143 -10.00 -14.28 2.20
N ALA A 144 -9.88 -15.47 1.61
CA ALA A 144 -10.59 -15.84 0.39
C ALA A 144 -12.11 -15.91 0.63
N GLY A 145 -12.51 -15.70 1.87
CA GLY A 145 -13.87 -15.55 2.37
C GLY A 145 -14.41 -14.13 2.29
N GLY A 146 -14.10 -13.39 1.23
CA GLY A 146 -15.13 -12.54 0.65
C GLY A 146 -16.21 -13.48 0.13
N GLU A 147 -16.97 -14.11 1.02
CA GLU A 147 -18.30 -14.59 0.68
C GLU A 147 -18.96 -13.42 -0.03
N THR A 148 -19.07 -13.55 -1.35
CA THR A 148 -20.09 -12.83 -2.10
C THR A 148 -21.34 -13.22 -1.37
N ARG A 149 -21.82 -12.38 -0.44
CA ARG A 149 -23.07 -12.58 0.26
C ARG A 149 -24.07 -12.69 -0.84
N THR A 150 -24.48 -13.91 -1.11
CA THR A 150 -25.55 -14.18 -2.06
C THR A 150 -26.71 -13.34 -1.55
N ILE A 151 -27.11 -12.34 -2.34
CA ILE A 151 -28.23 -11.46 -2.00
C ILE A 151 -29.39 -12.42 -1.77
N SER A 152 -29.87 -12.50 -0.55
CA SER A 152 -30.98 -13.37 -0.20
C SER A 152 -32.24 -12.88 -0.89
N GLU A 153 -33.22 -13.77 -1.11
CA GLU A 153 -34.52 -13.33 -1.65
C GLU A 153 -35.17 -12.27 -0.79
N GLU A 154 -34.89 -12.23 0.51
CA GLU A 154 -35.33 -11.22 1.45
C GLU A 154 -34.66 -9.86 1.19
N ASP A 155 -33.34 -9.83 0.90
CA ASP A 155 -32.62 -8.61 0.54
C ASP A 155 -33.15 -8.03 -0.80
N ILE A 156 -33.48 -8.91 -1.76
CA ILE A 156 -34.10 -8.52 -3.05
C ILE A 156 -35.50 -7.93 -2.84
N ALA A 157 -36.29 -8.52 -1.93
CA ALA A 157 -37.60 -8.02 -1.60
C ALA A 157 -37.54 -6.65 -0.92
N GLU A 158 -36.56 -6.44 -0.03
CA GLU A 158 -36.35 -5.15 0.66
C GLU A 158 -35.90 -4.05 -0.33
N ILE A 159 -35.03 -4.38 -1.27
CA ILE A 159 -34.59 -3.47 -2.33
C ILE A 159 -35.77 -3.09 -3.23
N LYS A 160 -36.60 -4.04 -3.63
CA LYS A 160 -37.82 -3.77 -4.42
C LYS A 160 -38.80 -2.85 -3.70
N GLN A 161 -39.06 -3.10 -2.40
CA GLN A 161 -39.94 -2.22 -1.60
C GLN A 161 -39.38 -0.79 -1.45
N ARG A 162 -38.09 -0.62 -1.42
CA ARG A 162 -37.46 0.71 -1.40
C ARG A 162 -37.55 1.42 -2.73
N THR A 163 -37.39 0.69 -3.84
CA THR A 163 -37.49 1.24 -5.20
C THR A 163 -38.94 1.66 -5.53
N ASP A 164 -39.93 0.89 -5.10
CA ASP A 164 -41.36 1.21 -5.31
C ASP A 164 -41.84 2.41 -4.45
N ARG A 165 -41.09 2.85 -3.44
CA ARG A 165 -41.37 4.04 -2.63
C ARG A 165 -40.74 5.33 -3.17
N ILE A 166 -39.90 5.24 -4.20
CA ILE A 166 -39.37 6.41 -4.91
C ILE A 166 -40.41 6.80 -5.94
N ASP A 167 -41.30 7.72 -5.55
CA ASP A 167 -42.34 8.29 -6.41
C ASP A 167 -41.66 9.07 -7.55
N LEU A 168 -41.66 8.49 -8.75
CA LEU A 168 -41.05 9.08 -9.95
C LEU A 168 -41.90 10.22 -10.54
N ASP A 169 -42.99 10.58 -9.91
CA ASP A 169 -43.96 11.61 -10.36
C ASP A 169 -43.90 12.93 -9.60
N ALA A 170 -42.78 13.28 -8.97
CA ALA A 170 -42.60 14.61 -8.40
C ALA A 170 -42.29 15.62 -9.53
N PRO A 171 -43.15 16.57 -9.87
CA PRO A 171 -42.84 17.55 -10.90
C PRO A 171 -41.73 18.48 -10.43
N MET A 172 -40.71 18.59 -11.27
CA MET A 172 -39.66 19.61 -11.08
C MET A 172 -40.30 21.01 -11.04
N ARG A 173 -40.11 21.69 -9.91
CA ARG A 173 -40.34 23.12 -9.76
C ARG A 173 -39.05 23.88 -9.77
#